data_8e2c8e7f36a938be526c5d209d8c5534
#
_entry.id   8e2c8e7f36a938be526c5d209d8c5534
#
_cell.length_a   1.000
_cell.length_b   1.000
_cell.length_c   1.000
_cell.angle_alpha   90.00
_cell.angle_beta   90.00
_cell.angle_gamma   90.00
#
_symmetry.space_group_name_H-M   'P 1'
#
loop_
_entity.id
_entity.type
_entity.pdbx_description
1 polymer ?
#
loop_
_entity_poly.entity_id
_entity_poly.type
_entity_poly.pdbx_seq_one_letter_code
_entity_poly.pdbx_strand_id
1 'polypeptide(L)'
;YQHYSPRAHVILVEGSWQNFAALAEQNRADGVYALVFDGEETMLSLPCLTYGRSGREQAQQIFSKLRELDDDGAQKVYVRAPKPEGIGLAVYNRLIGAAGFEVIQV
;
A
#
# COMPACT_ATOMS: atom_id res chain seq x y z
N TYR A 1 -2.84 -21.20 -6.20
CA TYR A 1 -2.45 -19.79 -6.25
C TYR A 1 -3.27 -19.04 -7.28
N GLN A 2 -3.90 -17.97 -6.85
CA GLN A 2 -4.70 -17.15 -7.75
C GLN A 2 -3.94 -15.87 -8.09
N HIS A 3 -4.00 -15.54 -9.37
CA HIS A 3 -3.43 -14.29 -9.85
C HIS A 3 -4.29 -13.13 -9.36
N TYR A 4 -3.70 -12.25 -8.58
CA TYR A 4 -4.38 -11.06 -8.09
C TYR A 4 -4.10 -9.89 -9.02
N SER A 5 -5.18 -9.28 -9.53
CA SER A 5 -5.07 -8.18 -10.48
C SER A 5 -6.07 -7.08 -10.07
N PRO A 6 -5.65 -6.13 -9.25
CA PRO A 6 -6.55 -5.03 -8.85
C PRO A 6 -6.86 -4.13 -10.04
N ARG A 7 -8.04 -3.51 -10.00
CA ARG A 7 -8.40 -2.51 -11.00
C ARG A 7 -7.64 -1.21 -10.77
N ALA A 8 -7.33 -0.89 -9.53
CA ALA A 8 -6.58 0.30 -9.17
C ALA A 8 -5.13 0.18 -9.64
N HIS A 9 -4.53 1.32 -9.97
CA HIS A 9 -3.09 1.40 -10.19
C HIS A 9 -2.40 1.43 -8.84
N VAL A 10 -1.75 0.34 -8.46
CA VAL A 10 -1.12 0.18 -7.15
C VAL A 10 0.37 0.48 -7.26
N ILE A 11 0.84 1.40 -6.42
CA ILE A 11 2.24 1.82 -6.40
C ILE A 11 2.80 1.58 -4.99
N LEU A 12 3.82 0.73 -4.93
CA LEU A 12 4.54 0.47 -3.68
C LEU A 12 5.57 1.58 -3.48
N VAL A 13 5.51 2.25 -2.35
CA VAL A 13 6.38 3.41 -2.10
C VAL A 13 7.34 3.09 -0.97
N GLU A 14 8.64 3.11 -1.28
CA GLU A 14 9.72 2.90 -0.32
C GLU A 14 10.30 4.23 0.10
N GLY A 15 10.62 4.37 1.37
CA GLY A 15 11.26 5.57 1.89
C GLY A 15 10.75 5.91 3.28
N SER A 16 11.09 7.11 3.73
CA SER A 16 10.66 7.58 5.04
C SER A 16 9.17 7.88 5.04
N TRP A 17 8.58 7.89 6.24
CA TRP A 17 7.20 8.30 6.38
C TRP A 17 6.97 9.71 5.85
N GLN A 18 7.88 10.63 6.16
CA GLN A 18 7.76 12.02 5.73
C GLN A 18 7.71 12.12 4.21
N ASN A 19 8.57 11.40 3.53
CA ASN A 19 8.62 11.42 2.06
C ASN A 19 7.40 10.74 1.46
N PHE A 20 6.95 9.63 2.06
CA PHE A 20 5.72 8.97 1.62
C PHE A 20 4.52 9.92 1.74
N ALA A 21 4.37 10.56 2.90
CA ALA A 21 3.25 11.45 3.15
C ALA A 21 3.26 12.64 2.17
N ALA A 22 4.43 13.19 1.91
CA ALA A 22 4.56 14.29 0.96
C ALA A 22 4.12 13.86 -0.45
N LEU A 23 4.55 12.68 -0.89
CA LEU A 23 4.16 12.16 -2.20
C LEU A 23 2.65 11.98 -2.28
N ALA A 24 2.06 11.32 -1.28
CA ALA A 24 0.63 11.04 -1.28
C ALA A 24 -0.20 12.34 -1.27
N GLU A 25 0.17 13.28 -0.41
CA GLU A 25 -0.56 14.55 -0.31
C GLU A 25 -0.42 15.38 -1.59
N GLN A 26 0.75 15.39 -2.23
CA GLN A 26 0.95 16.11 -3.48
C GLN A 26 0.13 15.55 -4.62
N ASN A 27 -0.22 14.27 -4.55
CA ASN A 27 -0.99 13.60 -5.59
C ASN A 27 -2.45 13.39 -5.19
N ARG A 28 -2.90 14.03 -4.15
CA ARG A 28 -4.27 13.91 -3.68
C ARG A 28 -5.26 14.38 -4.75
N ALA A 29 -6.19 13.50 -5.07
CA ALA A 29 -7.22 13.76 -6.09
C ALA A 29 -8.35 12.75 -5.90
N ASP A 30 -9.43 12.92 -6.63
CA ASP A 30 -10.52 11.94 -6.62
C ASP A 30 -10.01 10.58 -7.05
N GLY A 31 -10.35 9.56 -6.27
CA GLY A 31 -9.93 8.20 -6.58
C GLY A 31 -8.53 7.83 -6.12
N VAL A 32 -7.80 8.74 -5.47
CA VAL A 32 -6.47 8.47 -4.93
C VAL A 32 -6.58 8.11 -3.45
N TYR A 33 -6.06 6.94 -3.10
CA TYR A 33 -6.09 6.40 -1.75
C TYR A 33 -4.67 6.05 -1.30
N ALA A 34 -4.49 5.91 0.01
CA ALA A 34 -3.26 5.39 0.58
C ALA A 34 -3.55 4.13 1.39
N LEU A 35 -2.62 3.20 1.39
CA LEU A 35 -2.66 2.01 2.23
C LEU A 35 -1.41 2.04 3.10
N VAL A 36 -1.61 2.23 4.40
CA VAL A 36 -0.55 2.56 5.34
C VAL A 36 -0.56 1.62 6.53
N PHE A 37 0.43 1.76 7.40
CA PHE A 37 0.49 0.96 8.62
C PHE A 37 -0.45 1.56 9.67
N ASP A 38 -0.88 0.71 10.62
CA ASP A 38 -1.80 1.14 11.67
C ASP A 38 -1.23 2.35 12.42
N GLY A 39 -2.04 3.39 12.56
CA GLY A 39 -1.67 4.63 13.22
C GLY A 39 -1.22 5.74 12.27
N GLU A 40 -0.78 5.39 11.09
CA GLU A 40 -0.31 6.39 10.12
C GLU A 40 -1.47 7.12 9.44
N GLU A 41 -2.65 6.50 9.42
CA GLU A 41 -3.82 7.08 8.73
C GLU A 41 -4.24 8.42 9.31
N THR A 42 -3.93 8.66 10.59
CA THR A 42 -4.33 9.92 11.25
C THR A 42 -3.50 11.12 10.77
N MET A 43 -2.42 10.86 10.05
CA MET A 43 -1.49 11.90 9.59
C MET A 43 -1.66 12.25 8.11
N LEU A 44 -2.68 11.67 7.45
CA LEU A 44 -2.95 11.94 6.04
C LEU A 44 -4.32 12.57 5.88
N SER A 45 -4.46 13.43 4.87
CA SER A 45 -5.73 14.06 4.55
C SER A 45 -6.51 13.34 3.46
N LEU A 46 -5.84 12.48 2.67
CA LEU A 46 -6.53 11.68 1.68
C LEU A 46 -7.11 10.41 2.30
N PRO A 47 -8.12 9.80 1.66
CA PRO A 47 -8.69 8.55 2.18
C PRO A 47 -7.66 7.45 2.25
N CYS A 48 -7.66 6.69 3.35
CA CYS A 48 -6.71 5.59 3.49
C CYS A 48 -7.28 4.45 4.31
N LEU A 49 -6.71 3.27 4.08
CA LEU A 49 -6.89 2.10 4.93
C LEU A 49 -5.56 1.74 5.54
N THR A 50 -5.60 0.87 6.54
CA THR A 50 -4.38 0.38 7.19
C THR A 50 -4.28 -1.13 7.01
N TYR A 51 -3.06 -1.67 7.08
CA TYR A 51 -2.86 -3.11 6.92
C TYR A 51 -1.88 -3.67 7.95
N GLY A 52 -2.05 -3.26 9.20
CA GLY A 52 -1.36 -3.86 10.32
C GLY A 52 -0.12 -3.11 10.77
N ARG A 53 0.47 -3.59 11.86
CA ARG A 53 1.64 -2.99 12.49
C ARG A 53 2.91 -3.80 12.32
N SER A 54 2.75 -5.11 12.15
CA SER A 54 3.88 -6.03 12.07
C SER A 54 3.89 -6.71 10.71
N GLY A 55 5.04 -7.28 10.35
CA GLY A 55 5.14 -8.03 9.10
C GLY A 55 4.10 -9.15 9.01
N ARG A 56 3.79 -9.79 10.14
CA ARG A 56 2.80 -10.86 10.17
C ARG A 56 1.40 -10.35 9.83
N GLU A 57 0.98 -9.27 10.45
CA GLU A 57 -0.32 -8.66 10.17
C GLU A 57 -0.38 -8.16 8.74
N GLN A 58 0.71 -7.55 8.26
CA GLN A 58 0.79 -7.05 6.90
C GLN A 58 0.63 -8.17 5.89
N ALA A 59 1.28 -9.31 6.14
CA ALA A 59 1.15 -10.48 5.27
C ALA A 59 -0.28 -11.00 5.21
N GLN A 60 -0.98 -10.95 6.33
CA GLN A 60 -2.35 -11.43 6.42
C GLN A 60 -3.36 -10.48 5.76
N GLN A 61 -3.10 -9.18 5.79
CA GLN A 61 -4.11 -8.17 5.45
C GLN A 61 -3.94 -7.53 4.08
N ILE A 62 -2.75 -7.56 3.50
CA ILE A 62 -2.43 -6.72 2.33
C ILE A 62 -3.42 -6.91 1.17
N PHE A 63 -3.66 -8.15 0.75
CA PHE A 63 -4.50 -8.39 -0.43
C PHE A 63 -5.98 -8.16 -0.12
N SER A 64 -6.41 -8.44 1.10
CA SER A 64 -7.77 -8.14 1.54
C SER A 64 -8.05 -6.65 1.49
N LYS A 65 -7.10 -5.85 1.95
CA LYS A 65 -7.25 -4.39 1.95
C LYS A 65 -7.22 -3.82 0.54
N LEU A 66 -6.39 -4.36 -0.33
CA LEU A 66 -6.37 -3.94 -1.73
C LEU A 66 -7.70 -4.24 -2.42
N ARG A 67 -8.31 -5.40 -2.13
CA ARG A 67 -9.64 -5.72 -2.65
C ARG A 67 -10.70 -4.76 -2.12
N GLU A 68 -10.61 -4.40 -0.84
CA GLU A 68 -11.54 -3.44 -0.24
C GLU A 68 -11.44 -2.08 -0.93
N LEU A 69 -10.22 -1.62 -1.23
CA LEU A 69 -10.02 -0.37 -1.95
C LEU A 69 -10.58 -0.42 -3.36
N ASP A 70 -10.42 -1.55 -4.05
CA ASP A 70 -11.04 -1.72 -5.37
C ASP A 70 -12.56 -1.62 -5.27
N ASP A 71 -13.15 -2.24 -4.25
CA ASP A 71 -14.61 -2.19 -4.03
C ASP A 71 -15.06 -0.77 -3.71
N ASP A 72 -14.22 0.02 -3.06
CA ASP A 72 -14.50 1.43 -2.75
C ASP A 72 -14.31 2.36 -3.96
N GLY A 73 -13.85 1.83 -5.08
CA GLY A 73 -13.68 2.61 -6.30
C GLY A 73 -12.34 3.30 -6.44
N ALA A 74 -11.34 2.87 -5.69
CA ALA A 74 -10.00 3.45 -5.81
C ALA A 74 -9.48 3.32 -7.23
N GLN A 75 -8.89 4.39 -7.76
CA GLN A 75 -8.26 4.41 -9.08
C GLN A 75 -6.75 4.31 -8.97
N LYS A 76 -6.17 4.89 -7.91
CA LYS A 76 -4.75 4.83 -7.64
C LYS A 76 -4.54 4.66 -6.14
N VAL A 77 -3.63 3.78 -5.76
CA VAL A 77 -3.32 3.49 -4.37
C VAL A 77 -1.81 3.60 -4.14
N TYR A 78 -1.43 4.46 -3.22
CA TYR A 78 -0.05 4.52 -2.74
C TYR A 78 0.06 3.65 -1.49
N VAL A 79 0.93 2.64 -1.55
CA VAL A 79 1.08 1.66 -0.48
C VAL A 79 2.41 1.88 0.23
N ARG A 80 2.35 2.01 1.56
CA ARG A 80 3.57 1.98 2.38
C ARG A 80 4.23 0.62 2.19
N ALA A 81 5.44 0.60 1.63
CA ALA A 81 6.14 -0.66 1.41
C ALA A 81 6.53 -1.27 2.77
N PRO A 82 6.31 -2.58 2.96
CA PRO A 82 6.78 -3.23 4.18
C PRO A 82 8.31 -3.23 4.22
N LYS A 83 8.86 -3.31 5.44
CA LYS A 83 10.31 -3.39 5.58
C LYS A 83 10.83 -4.64 4.90
N PRO A 84 11.92 -4.54 4.11
CA PRO A 84 12.44 -5.71 3.37
C PRO A 84 13.28 -6.62 4.27
N GLU A 85 12.73 -7.06 5.38
CA GLU A 85 13.40 -7.97 6.33
C GLU A 85 12.36 -8.87 6.97
N GLY A 86 12.76 -10.11 7.27
CA GLY A 86 11.88 -11.08 7.91
C GLY A 86 10.63 -11.34 7.08
N ILE A 87 9.49 -11.37 7.75
CA ILE A 87 8.18 -11.58 7.10
C ILE A 87 7.87 -10.45 6.13
N GLY A 88 8.31 -9.22 6.46
CA GLY A 88 8.13 -8.07 5.59
C GLY A 88 8.77 -8.26 4.22
N LEU A 89 9.93 -8.93 4.18
CA LEU A 89 10.58 -9.22 2.91
C LEU A 89 9.74 -10.17 2.06
N ALA A 90 9.11 -11.17 2.67
CA ALA A 90 8.25 -12.09 1.94
C ALA A 90 7.03 -11.37 1.36
N VAL A 91 6.42 -10.47 2.13
CA VAL A 91 5.30 -9.65 1.64
C VAL A 91 5.75 -8.78 0.47
N TYR A 92 6.87 -8.10 0.63
CA TYR A 92 7.45 -7.23 -0.39
C TYR A 92 7.68 -8.00 -1.70
N ASN A 93 8.29 -9.18 -1.61
CA ASN A 93 8.59 -9.99 -2.79
C ASN A 93 7.32 -10.47 -3.49
N ARG A 94 6.28 -10.80 -2.73
CA ARG A 94 5.00 -11.20 -3.31
C ARG A 94 4.34 -10.05 -4.08
N LEU A 95 4.41 -8.85 -3.52
CA LEU A 95 3.82 -7.68 -4.18
C LEU A 95 4.53 -7.36 -5.49
N ILE A 96 5.86 -7.39 -5.49
CA ILE A 96 6.63 -7.09 -6.69
C ILE A 96 6.57 -8.23 -7.69
N GLY A 97 6.82 -9.45 -7.25
CA GLY A 97 6.93 -10.60 -8.14
C GLY A 97 5.59 -11.11 -8.62
N ALA A 98 4.75 -11.57 -7.69
CA ALA A 98 3.51 -12.24 -8.07
C ALA A 98 2.44 -11.26 -8.56
N ALA A 99 2.35 -10.08 -7.95
CA ALA A 99 1.34 -9.09 -8.33
C ALA A 99 1.84 -8.09 -9.37
N GLY A 100 3.16 -7.97 -9.54
CA GLY A 100 3.74 -7.09 -10.54
C GLY A 100 3.53 -5.60 -10.29
N PHE A 101 3.40 -5.20 -9.03
CA PHE A 101 3.15 -3.80 -8.71
C PHE A 101 4.37 -2.94 -8.99
N GLU A 102 4.11 -1.71 -9.40
CA GLU A 102 5.14 -0.70 -9.59
C GLU A 102 5.75 -0.33 -8.24
N VAL A 103 7.06 -0.06 -8.22
CA VAL A 103 7.77 0.36 -7.01
C VAL A 103 8.45 1.69 -7.28
N ILE A 104 8.26 2.66 -6.39
CA ILE A 104 9.00 3.92 -6.45
C ILE A 104 9.67 4.17 -5.10
N GLN A 105 10.75 4.93 -5.15
CA GLN A 105 11.53 5.30 -3.97
C GLN A 105 11.46 6.81 -3.77
N VAL A 106 11.27 7.21 -2.52
CA VAL A 106 11.16 8.61 -2.17
C VAL A 106 12.15 9.04 -1.08
#